data_781c446fc5b37daae8f9aa0590bf11db
#
_entry.id   781c446fc5b37daae8f9aa0590bf11db
#
_cell.length_a   1.000
_cell.length_b   1.000
_cell.length_c   1.000
_cell.angle_alpha   90.00
_cell.angle_beta   90.00
_cell.angle_gamma   90.00
#
_symmetry.space_group_name_H-M   'P 1'
#
loop_
_entity.id
_entity.type
_entity.pdbx_description
1 polymer ?
#
loop_
_entity_poly.entity_id
_entity_poly.type
_entity_poly.pdbx_seq_one_letter_code
_entity_poly.pdbx_strand_id
1 'polypeptide(L)'
;MTGLTLDAGALIALEAGSRSMALRVEQAMATGAELAIPAGVVAQAWRGGARQVRIAKLLQLQVTSIVALDTKLALRVGAKCASTGSTDVVDVSVALCARDRGQAVVTSDPHDIAAIDPSLTLIDPRSTRLG
;
A
#
# COMPACT_ATOMS: atom_id res chain seq x y z
N MET A 1 11.90 -6.68 11.52
CA MET A 1 12.13 -5.93 10.28
C MET A 1 10.85 -5.26 9.83
N THR A 2 10.94 -4.00 9.51
CA THR A 2 9.78 -3.21 9.13
C THR A 2 9.38 -3.52 7.68
N GLY A 3 8.10 -3.76 7.47
CA GLY A 3 7.56 -4.04 6.16
C GLY A 3 7.24 -2.77 5.36
N LEU A 4 6.38 -2.94 4.38
CA LEU A 4 5.93 -1.87 3.50
C LEU A 4 4.40 -1.81 3.47
N THR A 5 3.85 -0.60 3.36
CA THR A 5 2.44 -0.40 3.04
C THR A 5 2.34 -0.15 1.55
N LEU A 6 1.47 -0.89 0.86
CA LEU A 6 1.34 -0.81 -0.59
C LEU A 6 0.07 -0.05 -0.96
N ASP A 7 0.23 0.98 -1.80
CA ASP A 7 -0.87 1.70 -2.44
C ASP A 7 -1.22 1.04 -3.79
N ALA A 8 -2.29 1.49 -4.43
CA ALA A 8 -2.76 0.94 -5.70
C ALA A 8 -1.68 0.99 -6.79
N GLY A 9 -0.89 2.06 -6.84
CA GLY A 9 0.20 2.18 -7.80
C GLY A 9 1.24 1.05 -7.70
N ALA A 10 1.48 0.53 -6.49
CA ALA A 10 2.37 -0.61 -6.29
C ALA A 10 1.80 -1.88 -6.92
N LEU A 11 0.50 -2.14 -6.71
CA LEU A 11 -0.17 -3.31 -7.29
C LEU A 11 -0.23 -3.22 -8.81
N ILE A 12 -0.54 -2.04 -9.33
CA ILE A 12 -0.59 -1.80 -10.78
C ILE A 12 0.79 -1.99 -11.41
N ALA A 13 1.85 -1.51 -10.76
CA ALA A 13 3.22 -1.70 -11.23
C ALA A 13 3.59 -3.20 -11.24
N LEU A 14 3.20 -3.94 -10.21
CA LEU A 14 3.43 -5.39 -10.15
C LEU A 14 2.71 -6.11 -11.28
N GLU A 15 1.44 -5.77 -11.52
CA GLU A 15 0.65 -6.33 -12.62
C GLU A 15 1.32 -6.08 -13.98
N ALA A 16 1.85 -4.87 -14.17
CA ALA A 16 2.53 -4.48 -15.41
C ALA A 16 3.91 -5.12 -15.59
N GLY A 17 4.37 -5.89 -14.61
CA GLY A 17 5.66 -6.58 -14.69
C GLY A 17 6.85 -5.75 -14.21
N SER A 18 6.64 -4.75 -13.39
CA SER A 18 7.72 -3.95 -12.82
C SER A 18 8.72 -4.83 -12.08
N ARG A 19 9.97 -4.81 -12.53
CA ARG A 19 11.03 -5.59 -11.91
C ARG A 19 11.36 -5.10 -10.51
N SER A 20 11.39 -3.79 -10.31
CA SER A 20 11.68 -3.22 -9.00
C SER A 20 10.59 -3.58 -7.98
N MET A 21 9.33 -3.62 -8.39
CA MET A 21 8.26 -4.05 -7.50
C MET A 21 8.35 -5.54 -7.19
N ALA A 22 8.63 -6.37 -8.19
CA ALA A 22 8.82 -7.81 -7.98
C ALA A 22 9.96 -8.10 -6.99
N LEU A 23 11.06 -7.35 -7.08
CA LEU A 23 12.20 -7.51 -6.16
C LEU A 23 11.81 -7.13 -4.72
N ARG A 24 10.98 -6.10 -4.53
CA ARG A 24 10.49 -5.74 -3.19
C ARG A 24 9.64 -6.84 -2.58
N VAL A 25 8.80 -7.47 -3.38
CA VAL A 25 7.98 -8.60 -2.94
C VAL A 25 8.87 -9.78 -2.55
N GLU A 26 9.84 -10.13 -3.39
CA GLU A 26 10.79 -11.21 -3.13
C GLU A 26 11.58 -10.95 -1.84
N GLN A 27 12.02 -9.72 -1.63
CA GLN A 27 12.77 -9.35 -0.43
C GLN A 27 11.90 -9.50 0.83
N ALA A 28 10.64 -9.08 0.77
CA ALA A 28 9.71 -9.26 1.88
C ALA A 28 9.53 -10.74 2.21
N MET A 29 9.36 -11.58 1.20
CA MET A 29 9.24 -13.03 1.38
C MET A 29 10.49 -13.62 2.04
N ALA A 30 11.67 -13.18 1.59
CA ALA A 30 12.94 -13.71 2.10
C ALA A 30 13.20 -13.31 3.55
N THR A 31 12.76 -12.13 3.96
CA THR A 31 13.03 -11.59 5.30
C THR A 31 11.86 -11.75 6.27
N GLY A 32 10.68 -12.14 5.79
CA GLY A 32 9.47 -12.19 6.59
C GLY A 32 8.87 -10.83 6.91
N ALA A 33 9.28 -9.77 6.17
CA ALA A 33 8.74 -8.44 6.38
C ALA A 33 7.30 -8.35 5.85
N GLU A 34 6.45 -7.63 6.58
CA GLU A 34 5.04 -7.49 6.23
C GLU A 34 4.84 -6.63 4.97
N LEU A 35 3.94 -7.08 4.11
CA LEU A 35 3.37 -6.26 3.04
C LEU A 35 1.93 -5.95 3.43
N ALA A 36 1.68 -4.75 3.93
CA ALA A 36 0.36 -4.34 4.39
C ALA A 36 -0.39 -3.64 3.25
N ILE A 37 -1.60 -4.10 2.96
CA ILE A 37 -2.42 -3.57 1.88
C ILE A 37 -3.78 -3.22 2.43
N PRO A 38 -4.16 -1.93 2.50
CA PRO A 38 -5.52 -1.56 2.90
C PRO A 38 -6.56 -2.17 1.95
N ALA A 39 -7.68 -2.62 2.50
CA ALA A 39 -8.74 -3.28 1.73
C ALA A 39 -9.25 -2.40 0.58
N GLY A 40 -9.32 -1.08 0.78
CA GLY A 40 -9.72 -0.15 -0.28
C GLY A 40 -8.75 -0.12 -1.45
N VAL A 41 -7.46 -0.32 -1.21
CA VAL A 41 -6.44 -0.43 -2.25
C VAL A 41 -6.69 -1.67 -3.11
N VAL A 42 -7.01 -2.80 -2.48
CA VAL A 42 -7.39 -4.01 -3.21
C VAL A 42 -8.58 -3.73 -4.12
N ALA A 43 -9.60 -3.05 -3.59
CA ALA A 43 -10.79 -2.70 -4.37
C ALA A 43 -10.49 -1.78 -5.55
N GLN A 44 -9.52 -0.90 -5.43
CA GLN A 44 -9.09 -0.03 -6.53
C GLN A 44 -8.36 -0.79 -7.63
N ALA A 45 -7.51 -1.73 -7.27
CA ALA A 45 -6.61 -2.40 -8.22
C ALA A 45 -7.17 -3.70 -8.79
N TRP A 46 -7.98 -4.42 -8.03
CA TRP A 46 -8.46 -5.76 -8.41
C TRP A 46 -9.66 -5.69 -9.34
N ARG A 47 -9.60 -6.43 -10.46
CA ARG A 47 -10.70 -6.56 -11.41
C ARG A 47 -10.97 -8.03 -11.76
N GLY A 48 -10.06 -8.93 -11.35
CA GLY A 48 -10.10 -10.34 -11.72
C GLY A 48 -9.52 -10.59 -13.11
N GLY A 49 -9.44 -11.85 -13.46
CA GLY A 49 -8.98 -12.26 -14.77
C GLY A 49 -7.49 -12.61 -14.84
N ALA A 50 -7.09 -13.16 -16.00
CA ALA A 50 -5.76 -13.75 -16.17
C ALA A 50 -4.63 -12.72 -16.12
N ARG A 51 -4.90 -11.46 -16.46
CA ARG A 51 -3.89 -10.39 -16.42
C ARG A 51 -3.42 -10.08 -15.01
N GLN A 52 -4.20 -10.44 -14.00
CA GLN A 52 -3.92 -10.10 -12.61
C GLN A 52 -3.36 -11.26 -11.80
N VAL A 53 -2.76 -12.23 -12.46
CA VAL A 53 -2.18 -13.39 -11.77
C VAL A 53 -1.11 -12.96 -10.75
N ARG A 54 -0.33 -11.92 -11.04
CA ARG A 54 0.69 -11.42 -10.11
C ARG A 54 0.07 -10.80 -8.86
N ILE A 55 -1.00 -10.04 -9.03
CA ILE A 55 -1.74 -9.48 -7.89
C ILE A 55 -2.38 -10.62 -7.08
N ALA A 56 -3.01 -11.59 -7.75
CA ALA A 56 -3.62 -12.72 -7.07
C ALA A 56 -2.60 -13.46 -6.19
N LYS A 57 -1.40 -13.70 -6.70
CA LYS A 57 -0.32 -14.33 -5.94
C LYS A 57 0.11 -13.48 -4.75
N LEU A 58 0.27 -12.17 -4.95
CA LEU A 58 0.63 -11.24 -3.89
C LEU A 58 -0.36 -11.31 -2.73
N LEU A 59 -1.67 -11.29 -3.04
CA LEU A 59 -2.72 -11.30 -2.02
C LEU A 59 -2.74 -12.59 -1.19
N GLN A 60 -2.15 -13.67 -1.69
CA GLN A 60 -2.12 -14.97 -1.02
C GLN A 60 -0.81 -15.25 -0.27
N LEU A 61 0.17 -14.37 -0.37
CA LEU A 61 1.44 -14.56 0.32
C LEU A 61 1.26 -14.51 1.84
N GLN A 62 2.03 -15.33 2.54
CA GLN A 62 1.99 -15.36 4.00
C GLN A 62 2.40 -14.02 4.62
N VAL A 63 3.29 -13.27 3.97
CA VAL A 63 3.74 -11.95 4.44
C VAL A 63 2.75 -10.84 4.15
N THR A 64 1.72 -11.09 3.35
CA THR A 64 0.73 -10.08 2.98
C THR A 64 -0.39 -10.02 4.02
N SER A 65 -0.64 -8.81 4.52
CA SER A 65 -1.76 -8.51 5.43
C SER A 65 -2.72 -7.58 4.72
N ILE A 66 -3.97 -8.01 4.53
CA ILE A 66 -5.02 -7.14 4.02
C ILE A 66 -5.66 -6.44 5.22
N VAL A 67 -5.57 -5.13 5.25
CA VAL A 67 -6.05 -4.32 6.39
C VAL A 67 -7.50 -3.94 6.15
N ALA A 68 -8.41 -4.56 6.89
CA ALA A 68 -9.84 -4.33 6.75
C ALA A 68 -10.22 -2.90 7.16
N LEU A 69 -11.16 -2.32 6.43
CA LEU A 69 -11.79 -1.05 6.82
C LEU A 69 -12.99 -1.37 7.72
N ASP A 70 -12.69 -1.67 8.98
CA ASP A 70 -13.74 -1.90 9.98
C ASP A 70 -14.27 -0.58 10.54
N THR A 71 -15.23 -0.65 11.44
CA THR A 71 -15.87 0.55 12.03
C THR A 71 -14.85 1.45 12.71
N LYS A 72 -13.95 0.87 13.51
CA LYS A 72 -12.95 1.64 14.24
C LYS A 72 -12.03 2.40 13.29
N LEU A 73 -11.54 1.73 12.26
CA LEU A 73 -10.67 2.35 11.25
C LEU A 73 -11.45 3.37 10.43
N ALA A 74 -12.69 3.06 10.05
CA ALA A 74 -13.53 3.98 9.28
C ALA A 74 -13.73 5.32 10.02
N LEU A 75 -13.96 5.28 11.33
CA LEU A 75 -14.09 6.50 12.13
C LEU A 75 -12.79 7.30 12.17
N ARG A 76 -11.65 6.64 12.28
CA ARG A 76 -10.34 7.30 12.25
C ARG A 76 -10.07 7.92 10.87
N VAL A 77 -10.39 7.22 9.80
CA VAL A 77 -10.25 7.71 8.43
C VAL A 77 -11.10 8.97 8.24
N GLY A 78 -12.37 8.92 8.64
CA GLY A 78 -13.27 10.08 8.55
C GLY A 78 -12.75 11.29 9.31
N ALA A 79 -12.29 11.08 10.55
CA ALA A 79 -11.72 12.16 11.36
C ALA A 79 -10.47 12.76 10.70
N LYS A 80 -9.62 11.93 10.10
CA LYS A 80 -8.42 12.40 9.40
C LYS A 80 -8.77 13.18 8.13
N CYS A 81 -9.78 12.74 7.39
CA CYS A 81 -10.31 13.50 6.26
C CYS A 81 -10.75 14.90 6.69
N ALA A 82 -11.48 14.99 7.79
CA ALA A 82 -11.95 16.28 8.30
C ALA A 82 -10.77 17.19 8.67
N SER A 83 -9.73 16.65 9.31
CA SER A 83 -8.59 17.46 9.76
C SER A 83 -7.64 17.89 8.64
N THR A 84 -7.56 17.10 7.57
CA THR A 84 -6.62 17.39 6.45
C THR A 84 -7.31 18.02 5.24
N GLY A 85 -8.64 18.01 5.19
CA GLY A 85 -9.40 18.45 4.02
C GLY A 85 -9.41 17.46 2.87
N SER A 86 -8.82 16.28 3.04
CA SER A 86 -8.85 15.23 2.01
C SER A 86 -10.23 14.58 1.97
N THR A 87 -10.69 14.25 0.75
CA THR A 87 -11.91 13.46 0.53
C THR A 87 -11.59 12.04 0.06
N ASP A 88 -10.32 11.72 -0.13
CA ASP A 88 -9.89 10.41 -0.61
C ASP A 88 -9.72 9.45 0.57
N VAL A 89 -10.76 8.66 0.82
CA VAL A 89 -10.81 7.69 1.93
C VAL A 89 -9.70 6.65 1.79
N VAL A 90 -9.37 6.22 0.58
CA VAL A 90 -8.37 5.19 0.37
C VAL A 90 -6.97 5.74 0.66
N ASP A 91 -6.64 6.92 0.15
CA ASP A 91 -5.34 7.55 0.44
C ASP A 91 -5.16 7.76 1.94
N VAL A 92 -6.20 8.21 2.63
CA VAL A 92 -6.16 8.39 4.09
C VAL A 92 -5.95 7.04 4.79
N SER A 93 -6.61 5.97 4.33
CA SER A 93 -6.41 4.65 4.93
C SER A 93 -5.00 4.13 4.72
N VAL A 94 -4.38 4.43 3.56
CA VAL A 94 -2.98 4.10 3.29
C VAL A 94 -2.05 4.82 4.27
N ALA A 95 -2.25 6.12 4.43
CA ALA A 95 -1.42 6.92 5.34
C ALA A 95 -1.52 6.44 6.79
N LEU A 96 -2.74 6.16 7.28
CA LEU A 96 -2.94 5.65 8.63
C LEU A 96 -2.33 4.25 8.81
N CYS A 97 -2.48 3.38 7.82
CA CYS A 97 -1.89 2.04 7.86
C CYS A 97 -0.36 2.11 8.02
N ALA A 98 0.30 2.92 7.21
CA ALA A 98 1.74 3.07 7.26
C ALA A 98 2.19 3.68 8.59
N ARG A 99 1.51 4.70 9.07
CA ARG A 99 1.85 5.35 10.33
C ARG A 99 1.70 4.40 11.52
N ASP A 100 0.61 3.67 11.58
CA ASP A 100 0.36 2.71 12.66
C ASP A 100 1.44 1.64 12.73
N ARG A 101 1.99 1.25 11.59
CA ARG A 101 2.98 0.18 11.47
C ARG A 101 4.43 0.66 11.42
N GLY A 102 4.64 1.97 11.32
CA GLY A 102 5.98 2.51 11.14
C GLY A 102 6.60 2.08 9.81
N GLN A 103 5.80 2.01 8.75
CA GLN A 103 6.22 1.52 7.44
C GLN A 103 6.30 2.64 6.42
N ALA A 104 7.21 2.49 5.44
CA ALA A 104 7.19 3.30 4.23
C ALA A 104 6.02 2.90 3.34
N VAL A 105 5.55 3.85 2.53
CA VAL A 105 4.47 3.63 1.56
C VAL A 105 5.07 3.51 0.17
N VAL A 106 4.73 2.45 -0.55
CA VAL A 106 5.04 2.32 -1.98
C VAL A 106 3.85 2.88 -2.75
N THR A 107 4.03 4.01 -3.43
CA THR A 107 2.96 4.76 -4.08
C THR A 107 3.43 5.45 -5.35
N SER A 108 2.54 5.54 -6.35
CA SER A 108 2.75 6.35 -7.54
C SER A 108 2.31 7.81 -7.35
N ASP A 109 1.63 8.12 -6.24
CA ASP A 109 1.05 9.42 -5.97
C ASP A 109 1.60 10.03 -4.68
N PRO A 110 2.91 10.32 -4.64
CA PRO A 110 3.55 10.77 -3.40
C PRO A 110 2.98 12.09 -2.87
N HIS A 111 2.55 12.99 -3.76
CA HIS A 111 2.00 14.28 -3.33
C HIS A 111 0.71 14.12 -2.54
N ASP A 112 -0.17 13.21 -2.96
CA ASP A 112 -1.45 13.00 -2.29
C ASP A 112 -1.26 12.40 -0.91
N ILE A 113 -0.35 11.43 -0.78
CA ILE A 113 -0.04 10.82 0.51
C ILE A 113 0.67 11.82 1.44
N ALA A 114 1.64 12.57 0.91
CA ALA A 114 2.38 13.57 1.70
C ALA A 114 1.46 14.69 2.20
N ALA A 115 0.42 15.03 1.45
CA ALA A 115 -0.56 16.04 1.88
C ALA A 115 -1.36 15.57 3.12
N ILE A 116 -1.51 14.26 3.28
CA ILE A 116 -2.21 13.67 4.43
C ILE A 116 -1.25 13.54 5.62
N ASP A 117 -0.05 13.01 5.38
CA ASP A 117 0.96 12.83 6.43
C ASP A 117 2.36 13.04 5.84
N PRO A 118 2.93 14.24 5.99
CA PRO A 118 4.25 14.55 5.43
C PRO A 118 5.41 13.83 6.12
N SER A 119 5.16 13.18 7.26
CA SER A 119 6.20 12.44 7.98
C SER A 119 6.51 11.06 7.39
N LEU A 120 5.65 10.57 6.48
CA LEU A 120 5.83 9.23 5.92
C LEU A 120 6.97 9.19 4.90
N THR A 121 7.70 8.06 4.89
CA THR A 121 8.65 7.75 3.84
C THR A 121 7.89 7.19 2.64
N LEU A 122 8.13 7.76 1.46
CA LEU A 122 7.42 7.39 0.23
C LEU A 122 8.42 6.80 -0.77
N ILE A 123 8.04 5.69 -1.40
CA ILE A 123 8.87 4.95 -2.35
C ILE A 123 8.09 4.82 -3.66
N ASP A 124 8.73 5.19 -4.77
CA ASP A 124 8.17 4.97 -6.10
C ASP A 124 8.25 3.47 -6.42
N PRO A 125 7.12 2.83 -6.83
CA PRO A 125 7.13 1.39 -7.14
C PRO A 125 8.03 1.00 -8.30
N ARG A 126 8.39 1.96 -9.16
CA ARG A 126 9.27 1.73 -10.31
C ARG A 126 10.71 2.14 -10.03
N SER A 127 11.01 2.63 -8.84
CA SER A 127 12.38 2.99 -8.46
C SER A 127 13.22 1.75 -8.21
N THR A 128 14.45 1.76 -8.69
CA THR A 128 15.41 0.68 -8.43
C THR A 128 16.08 0.80 -7.07
N ARG A 129 15.88 1.89 -6.36
CA ARG A 129 16.40 2.05 -5.00
C ARG A 129 15.66 1.14 -4.04
N LEU A 130 16.39 0.39 -3.27
CA LEU A 130 15.89 -0.55 -2.27
C LEU A 130 16.09 0.02 -0.87
N GLY A 131 15.43 1.08 -0.57
CA GLY A 131 15.61 1.61 0.76
C GLY A 131 14.89 2.87 1.04
#